data_009b41c5ac323fe8b738cdc8db4c7813
#
_entry.id   009b41c5ac323fe8b738cdc8db4c7813
#
_cell.length_a   1.000
_cell.length_b   1.000
_cell.length_c   1.000
_cell.angle_alpha   90.00
_cell.angle_beta   90.00
_cell.angle_gamma   90.00
#
_symmetry.space_group_name_H-M   'P 1'
#
loop_
_entity.id
_entity.type
_entity.pdbx_description
1 polymer ?
#
loop_
_entity_poly.entity_id
_entity_poly.type
_entity_poly.pdbx_seq_one_letter_code
_entity_poly.pdbx_strand_id
1 'polypeptide(L)'
;MTTNNKYGYVRVSSKSQEGNSSLESQKQQLIEKGIAIENIFVEVGSASNEIRNRPIFQSLIDETLQENDTLMVTKIDRCSRNTLEFLKLQDSLFKRNIEFISLDIAHSEDPGVNRLIAITLSSIAEFEHNRRKERQRRGIEIAKQEGKYKGRKTVINEKLINKIKHLKEDKNLPVIDISKLTGVSCPTVYKVLKQNLGYVSNRLIKQPETNDKE
;
A
#
# COMPACT_ATOMS: atom_id res chain seq x y z
N MET A 1 16.84 -9.57 38.76
CA MET A 1 17.65 -8.60 38.01
C MET A 1 16.85 -8.32 36.73
N THR A 2 16.23 -7.18 36.64
CA THR A 2 15.50 -6.76 35.40
C THR A 2 16.56 -6.44 34.36
N THR A 3 16.70 -7.31 33.36
CA THR A 3 17.57 -7.08 32.20
C THR A 3 16.89 -6.04 31.32
N ASN A 4 17.49 -4.88 31.15
CA ASN A 4 17.06 -3.84 30.24
C ASN A 4 17.57 -4.24 28.81
N ASN A 5 16.78 -5.01 28.08
CA ASN A 5 17.13 -5.45 26.75
C ASN A 5 16.72 -4.39 25.71
N LYS A 6 17.54 -4.25 24.67
CA LYS A 6 17.25 -3.35 23.53
C LYS A 6 16.86 -4.16 22.31
N TYR A 7 15.72 -3.84 21.75
CA TYR A 7 15.17 -4.47 20.56
C TYR A 7 15.02 -3.47 19.41
N GLY A 8 15.34 -3.90 18.21
CA GLY A 8 15.21 -3.12 17.00
C GLY A 8 14.08 -3.64 16.12
N TYR A 9 13.30 -2.75 15.52
CA TYR A 9 12.35 -3.13 14.50
C TYR A 9 12.63 -2.42 13.18
N VAL A 10 12.68 -3.21 12.10
CA VAL A 10 12.95 -2.77 10.73
C VAL A 10 11.83 -3.22 9.83
N ARG A 11 11.37 -2.34 8.93
CA ARG A 11 10.34 -2.68 7.95
C ARG A 11 10.71 -2.23 6.55
N VAL A 12 10.57 -3.14 5.59
CA VAL A 12 10.75 -2.88 4.16
C VAL A 12 9.53 -3.30 3.36
N SER A 13 9.27 -2.65 2.23
CA SER A 13 8.22 -3.09 1.31
C SER A 13 8.73 -4.22 0.44
N SER A 14 7.82 -5.11 -0.02
CA SER A 14 8.15 -6.19 -0.96
C SER A 14 8.83 -5.70 -2.25
N LYS A 15 8.51 -4.49 -2.70
CA LYS A 15 9.12 -3.86 -3.89
C LYS A 15 10.54 -3.34 -3.65
N SER A 16 10.92 -3.06 -2.41
CA SER A 16 12.26 -2.57 -2.07
C SER A 16 13.24 -3.69 -1.70
N GLN A 17 12.82 -4.97 -1.78
CA GLN A 17 13.73 -6.12 -1.66
C GLN A 17 14.68 -6.26 -2.85
N GLU A 18 14.37 -5.67 -4.02
CA GLU A 18 15.27 -5.64 -5.18
C GLU A 18 16.51 -4.75 -4.96
N GLY A 19 16.52 -3.92 -3.90
CA GLY A 19 17.68 -3.18 -3.43
C GLY A 19 17.88 -3.40 -1.93
N ASN A 20 18.73 -4.34 -1.53
CA ASN A 20 19.09 -4.65 -0.12
C ASN A 20 19.58 -3.43 0.68
N SER A 21 19.93 -2.31 0.01
CA SER A 21 20.51 -1.12 0.62
C SER A 21 19.66 -0.49 1.73
N SER A 22 18.32 -0.47 1.59
CA SER A 22 17.44 0.15 2.59
C SER A 22 17.30 -0.69 3.86
N LEU A 23 17.29 -2.02 3.75
CA LEU A 23 17.21 -2.93 4.90
C LEU A 23 18.51 -2.93 5.68
N GLU A 24 19.62 -3.12 4.97
CA GLU A 24 20.95 -3.15 5.59
C GLU A 24 21.31 -1.81 6.24
N SER A 25 20.97 -0.68 5.61
CA SER A 25 21.14 0.64 6.21
C SER A 25 20.34 0.81 7.52
N GLN A 26 19.10 0.31 7.59
CA GLN A 26 18.32 0.37 8.81
C GLN A 26 18.92 -0.51 9.92
N LYS A 27 19.35 -1.73 9.60
CA LYS A 27 20.02 -2.63 10.56
C LYS A 27 21.30 -2.00 11.09
N GLN A 28 22.12 -1.49 10.19
CA GLN A 28 23.40 -0.86 10.55
C GLN A 28 23.21 0.30 11.54
N GLN A 29 22.24 1.18 11.30
CA GLN A 29 21.90 2.27 12.22
C GLN A 29 21.49 1.78 13.62
N LEU A 30 20.75 0.68 13.71
CA LEU A 30 20.35 0.09 14.99
C LEU A 30 21.52 -0.57 15.72
N ILE A 31 22.40 -1.27 14.99
CA ILE A 31 23.63 -1.89 15.53
C ILE A 31 24.56 -0.81 16.08
N GLU A 32 24.75 0.31 15.38
CA GLU A 32 25.54 1.46 15.83
C GLU A 32 24.99 2.08 17.13
N LYS A 33 23.70 1.90 17.42
CA LYS A 33 23.06 2.30 18.69
C LYS A 33 23.11 1.21 19.77
N GLY A 34 23.86 0.13 19.52
CA GLY A 34 24.12 -0.94 20.50
C GLY A 34 23.05 -2.00 20.57
N ILE A 35 22.24 -2.20 19.52
CA ILE A 35 21.32 -3.32 19.43
C ILE A 35 22.05 -4.51 18.84
N ALA A 36 21.98 -5.66 19.52
CA ALA A 36 22.51 -6.91 19.01
C ALA A 36 21.73 -7.38 17.77
N ILE A 37 22.40 -7.97 16.79
CA ILE A 37 21.79 -8.34 15.50
C ILE A 37 20.64 -9.34 15.68
N GLU A 38 20.73 -10.23 16.64
CA GLU A 38 19.70 -11.21 17.03
C GLU A 38 18.43 -10.56 17.61
N ASN A 39 18.55 -9.33 18.12
CA ASN A 39 17.44 -8.55 18.66
C ASN A 39 16.81 -7.60 17.64
N ILE A 40 17.17 -7.72 16.34
CA ILE A 40 16.59 -6.92 15.28
C ILE A 40 15.51 -7.72 14.54
N PHE A 41 14.27 -7.29 14.68
CA PHE A 41 13.10 -7.88 14.05
C PHE A 41 12.84 -7.22 12.69
N VAL A 42 12.78 -8.06 11.64
CA VAL A 42 12.63 -7.57 10.26
C VAL A 42 11.29 -7.98 9.70
N GLU A 43 10.48 -7.03 9.27
CA GLU A 43 9.21 -7.28 8.64
C GLU A 43 9.17 -6.82 7.18
N VAL A 44 8.69 -7.71 6.32
CA VAL A 44 8.48 -7.41 4.89
C VAL A 44 6.99 -7.19 4.66
N GLY A 45 6.60 -5.94 4.39
CA GLY A 45 5.19 -5.64 4.23
C GLY A 45 4.90 -4.19 3.84
N SER A 46 3.67 -3.97 3.36
CA SER A 46 3.22 -2.63 3.01
C SER A 46 3.12 -1.73 4.25
N ALA A 47 3.55 -0.49 4.09
CA ALA A 47 3.40 0.54 5.12
C ALA A 47 1.94 0.94 5.41
N SER A 48 1.01 0.61 4.52
CA SER A 48 -0.42 0.85 4.69
C SER A 48 -1.13 -0.19 5.54
N ASN A 49 -0.46 -1.32 5.85
CA ASN A 49 -1.03 -2.32 6.74
C ASN A 49 -1.06 -1.78 8.17
N GLU A 50 -2.20 -1.97 8.82
CA GLU A 50 -2.35 -1.70 10.25
C GLU A 50 -1.39 -2.59 11.06
N ILE A 51 -1.04 -2.17 12.28
CA ILE A 51 -0.12 -2.92 13.18
C ILE A 51 -0.61 -4.36 13.38
N ARG A 52 -1.92 -4.57 13.56
CA ARG A 52 -2.53 -5.90 13.69
C ARG A 52 -2.29 -6.86 12.53
N ASN A 53 -1.95 -6.35 11.35
CA ASN A 53 -1.65 -7.13 10.15
C ASN A 53 -0.14 -7.30 9.93
N ARG A 54 0.66 -7.11 10.98
CA ARG A 54 2.13 -7.23 10.99
C ARG A 54 2.54 -8.26 12.02
N PRO A 55 2.61 -9.54 11.66
CA PRO A 55 2.80 -10.63 12.60
C PRO A 55 4.11 -10.51 13.39
N ILE A 56 5.21 -10.11 12.75
CA ILE A 56 6.51 -9.96 13.42
C ILE A 56 6.48 -8.80 14.42
N PHE A 57 5.89 -7.67 14.05
CA PHE A 57 5.76 -6.53 14.96
C PHE A 57 4.82 -6.84 16.14
N GLN A 58 3.73 -7.56 15.87
CA GLN A 58 2.80 -7.98 16.91
C GLN A 58 3.47 -8.92 17.92
N SER A 59 4.16 -9.96 17.44
CA SER A 59 4.91 -10.89 18.31
C SER A 59 6.00 -10.17 19.11
N LEU A 60 6.72 -9.21 18.51
CA LEU A 60 7.69 -8.38 19.23
C LEU A 60 7.03 -7.62 20.38
N ILE A 61 5.88 -6.97 20.14
CA ILE A 61 5.20 -6.17 21.17
C ILE A 61 4.59 -7.06 22.25
N ASP A 62 3.88 -8.14 21.86
CA ASP A 62 3.05 -8.90 22.78
C ASP A 62 3.80 -10.01 23.52
N GLU A 63 4.81 -10.62 22.88
CA GLU A 63 5.48 -11.82 23.36
C GLU A 63 6.92 -11.57 23.82
N THR A 64 7.64 -10.66 23.13
CA THR A 64 9.08 -10.48 23.34
C THR A 64 9.39 -9.36 24.32
N LEU A 65 8.80 -8.16 24.13
CA LEU A 65 9.08 -6.99 24.95
C LEU A 65 8.55 -7.18 26.38
N GLN A 66 9.42 -6.92 27.34
CA GLN A 66 9.11 -6.97 28.77
C GLN A 66 9.24 -5.59 29.42
N GLU A 67 8.85 -5.49 30.66
CA GLU A 67 9.00 -4.27 31.46
C GLU A 67 10.47 -3.81 31.51
N ASN A 68 10.73 -2.53 31.36
CA ASN A 68 12.02 -1.86 31.27
C ASN A 68 12.86 -2.15 30.01
N ASP A 69 12.31 -2.86 29.02
CA ASP A 69 12.97 -3.01 27.74
C ASP A 69 12.86 -1.71 26.89
N THR A 70 13.73 -1.61 25.89
CA THR A 70 13.75 -0.50 24.94
C THR A 70 13.40 -1.01 23.54
N LEU A 71 12.37 -0.45 22.91
CA LEU A 71 12.05 -0.63 21.48
C LEU A 71 12.63 0.51 20.67
N MET A 72 13.51 0.22 19.73
CA MET A 72 14.16 1.20 18.89
C MET A 72 13.82 1.01 17.39
N VAL A 73 13.55 2.11 16.71
CA VAL A 73 13.30 2.14 15.27
C VAL A 73 14.10 3.25 14.61
N THR A 74 14.37 3.11 13.31
CA THR A 74 15.08 4.18 12.58
C THR A 74 14.18 5.39 12.31
N LYS A 75 12.87 5.16 12.12
CA LYS A 75 11.86 6.22 11.88
C LYS A 75 10.50 5.78 12.39
N ILE A 76 9.69 6.73 12.85
CA ILE A 76 8.32 6.46 13.32
C ILE A 76 7.48 5.76 12.24
N ASP A 77 7.63 6.11 10.96
CA ASP A 77 6.86 5.52 9.86
C ASP A 77 7.13 4.01 9.64
N ARG A 78 8.16 3.45 10.30
CA ARG A 78 8.39 2.00 10.35
C ARG A 78 7.35 1.32 11.24
N CYS A 79 6.98 1.95 12.36
CA CYS A 79 5.96 1.42 13.27
C CYS A 79 4.54 1.68 12.78
N SER A 80 4.19 2.94 12.51
CA SER A 80 2.85 3.30 12.03
C SER A 80 2.89 4.55 11.17
N ARG A 81 1.96 4.64 10.21
CA ARG A 81 1.66 5.86 9.43
C ARG A 81 0.37 6.53 9.87
N ASN A 82 -0.33 5.94 10.81
CA ASN A 82 -1.56 6.44 11.37
C ASN A 82 -1.28 6.96 12.79
N THR A 83 -1.54 8.24 13.04
CA THR A 83 -1.27 8.87 14.32
C THR A 83 -2.04 8.22 15.46
N LEU A 84 -3.31 7.85 15.27
CA LEU A 84 -4.10 7.20 16.31
C LEU A 84 -3.55 5.82 16.68
N GLU A 85 -3.10 5.06 15.69
CA GLU A 85 -2.49 3.75 15.90
C GLU A 85 -1.16 3.87 16.64
N PHE A 86 -0.35 4.87 16.27
CA PHE A 86 0.91 5.17 16.93
C PHE A 86 0.70 5.63 18.40
N LEU A 87 -0.31 6.46 18.64
CA LEU A 87 -0.67 6.89 20.00
C LEU A 87 -1.08 5.71 20.89
N LYS A 88 -1.89 4.79 20.36
CA LYS A 88 -2.29 3.57 21.09
C LYS A 88 -1.07 2.69 21.40
N LEU A 89 -0.16 2.53 20.43
CA LEU A 89 1.09 1.83 20.61
C LEU A 89 1.92 2.46 21.72
N GLN A 90 2.16 3.77 21.66
CA GLN A 90 2.92 4.49 22.69
C GLN A 90 2.29 4.39 24.07
N ASP A 91 0.96 4.52 24.18
CA ASP A 91 0.26 4.38 25.46
C ASP A 91 0.39 2.96 26.03
N SER A 92 0.32 1.93 25.18
CA SER A 92 0.54 0.55 25.56
C SER A 92 1.97 0.30 26.07
N LEU A 93 2.99 0.78 25.35
CA LEU A 93 4.39 0.64 25.74
C LEU A 93 4.67 1.39 27.04
N PHE A 94 4.16 2.61 27.19
CA PHE A 94 4.31 3.42 28.39
C PHE A 94 3.70 2.77 29.62
N LYS A 95 2.48 2.20 29.54
CA LYS A 95 1.82 1.48 30.62
C LYS A 95 2.59 0.24 31.08
N ARG A 96 3.37 -0.35 30.18
CA ARG A 96 4.24 -1.52 30.43
C ARG A 96 5.66 -1.12 30.84
N ASN A 97 5.91 0.18 31.03
CA ASN A 97 7.24 0.72 31.33
C ASN A 97 8.31 0.34 30.29
N ILE A 98 7.91 0.29 29.00
CA ILE A 98 8.79 0.02 27.85
C ILE A 98 9.15 1.35 27.19
N GLU A 99 10.45 1.60 27.04
CA GLU A 99 10.94 2.80 26.38
C GLU A 99 10.83 2.67 24.85
N PHE A 100 10.33 3.73 24.17
CA PHE A 100 10.30 3.80 22.72
C PHE A 100 11.24 4.89 22.20
N ILE A 101 12.18 4.52 21.33
CA ILE A 101 13.15 5.43 20.72
C ILE A 101 13.03 5.38 19.19
N SER A 102 12.92 6.55 18.54
CA SER A 102 13.02 6.69 17.08
C SER A 102 14.26 7.52 16.74
N LEU A 103 15.12 6.99 15.87
CA LEU A 103 16.41 7.63 15.57
C LEU A 103 16.29 8.92 14.75
N ASP A 104 15.15 9.16 14.10
CA ASP A 104 14.86 10.38 13.34
C ASP A 104 14.37 11.54 14.22
N ILE A 105 14.25 11.31 15.54
CA ILE A 105 13.80 12.31 16.50
C ILE A 105 14.89 12.58 17.51
N ALA A 106 15.08 13.85 17.86
CA ALA A 106 15.96 14.22 18.97
C ALA A 106 15.44 13.58 20.27
N HIS A 107 16.28 12.81 20.94
CA HIS A 107 15.96 12.16 22.21
C HIS A 107 16.25 13.12 23.36
N SER A 108 15.29 13.28 24.26
CA SER A 108 15.42 14.00 25.52
C SER A 108 15.60 13.01 26.67
N GLU A 109 16.22 13.42 27.75
CA GLU A 109 16.28 12.62 29.00
C GLU A 109 14.90 12.49 29.68
N ASP A 110 13.96 13.38 29.34
CA ASP A 110 12.58 13.32 29.83
C ASP A 110 11.69 12.49 28.91
N PRO A 111 11.17 11.32 29.35
CA PRO A 111 10.27 10.46 28.56
C PRO A 111 8.98 11.17 28.13
N GLY A 112 8.48 12.13 28.93
CA GLY A 112 7.29 12.92 28.60
C GLY A 112 7.52 13.83 27.41
N VAL A 113 8.70 14.45 27.32
CA VAL A 113 9.12 15.27 26.18
C VAL A 113 9.25 14.42 24.91
N ASN A 114 9.88 13.26 25.01
CA ASN A 114 10.01 12.33 23.87
C ASN A 114 8.63 11.90 23.34
N ARG A 115 7.70 11.60 24.23
CA ARG A 115 6.32 11.29 23.89
C ARG A 115 5.63 12.44 23.17
N LEU A 116 5.75 13.66 23.67
CA LEU A 116 5.17 14.87 23.07
C LEU A 116 5.73 15.12 21.66
N ILE A 117 7.04 15.04 21.50
CA ILE A 117 7.72 15.21 20.21
C ILE A 117 7.22 14.15 19.22
N ALA A 118 7.19 12.88 19.62
CA ALA A 118 6.73 11.79 18.76
C ALA A 118 5.27 11.96 18.31
N ILE A 119 4.38 12.35 19.21
CA ILE A 119 2.97 12.67 18.91
C ILE A 119 2.87 13.81 17.91
N THR A 120 3.58 14.90 18.15
CA THR A 120 3.54 16.10 17.30
C THR A 120 4.02 15.78 15.88
N LEU A 121 5.15 15.09 15.75
CA LEU A 121 5.70 14.71 14.44
C LEU A 121 4.79 13.72 13.69
N SER A 122 4.20 12.76 14.40
CA SER A 122 3.22 11.85 13.80
C SER A 122 1.99 12.59 13.28
N SER A 123 1.49 13.57 14.03
CA SER A 123 0.34 14.39 13.62
C SER A 123 0.65 15.25 12.38
N ILE A 124 1.85 15.82 12.30
CA ILE A 124 2.31 16.57 11.13
C ILE A 124 2.42 15.64 9.91
N ALA A 125 3.01 14.47 10.07
CA ALA A 125 3.16 13.50 8.99
C ALA A 125 1.79 13.02 8.44
N GLU A 126 0.81 12.79 9.31
CA GLU A 126 -0.55 12.45 8.91
C GLU A 126 -1.24 13.60 8.19
N PHE A 127 -1.11 14.81 8.68
CA PHE A 127 -1.65 16.01 8.02
C PHE A 127 -1.09 16.18 6.60
N GLU A 128 0.23 16.04 6.43
CA GLU A 128 0.86 16.10 5.12
C GLU A 128 0.41 14.96 4.19
N HIS A 129 0.23 13.75 4.74
CA HIS A 129 -0.29 12.61 3.97
C HIS A 129 -1.69 12.88 3.46
N ASN A 130 -2.58 13.37 4.32
CA ASN A 130 -3.96 13.69 3.97
C ASN A 130 -4.02 14.81 2.92
N ARG A 131 -3.20 15.85 3.04
CA ARG A 131 -3.08 16.91 2.03
C ARG A 131 -2.58 16.39 0.68
N ARG A 132 -1.63 15.46 0.66
CA ARG A 132 -1.15 14.82 -0.58
C ARG A 132 -2.26 14.00 -1.24
N LYS A 133 -3.00 13.22 -0.46
CA LYS A 133 -4.14 12.40 -0.91
C LYS A 133 -5.27 13.27 -1.49
N GLU A 134 -5.57 14.39 -0.85
CA GLU A 134 -6.57 15.33 -1.33
C GLU A 134 -6.16 15.98 -2.66
N ARG A 135 -4.90 16.45 -2.77
CA ARG A 135 -4.36 16.98 -4.04
C ARG A 135 -4.40 15.94 -5.16
N GLN A 136 -4.04 14.70 -4.86
CA GLN A 136 -4.12 13.59 -5.82
C GLN A 136 -5.56 13.36 -6.27
N ARG A 137 -6.53 13.33 -5.33
CA ARG A 137 -7.95 13.16 -5.65
C ARG A 137 -8.46 14.26 -6.58
N ARG A 138 -8.16 15.53 -6.27
CA ARG A 138 -8.51 16.67 -7.14
C ARG A 138 -7.87 16.54 -8.53
N GLY A 139 -6.59 16.16 -8.60
CA GLY A 139 -5.91 15.93 -9.88
C GLY A 139 -6.55 14.81 -10.71
N ILE A 140 -7.00 13.73 -10.07
CA ILE A 140 -7.74 12.64 -10.73
C ILE A 140 -9.09 13.14 -11.25
N GLU A 141 -9.82 13.95 -10.47
CA GLU A 141 -11.11 14.51 -10.89
C GLU A 141 -10.96 15.43 -12.11
N ILE A 142 -9.98 16.31 -12.10
CA ILE A 142 -9.66 17.17 -13.27
C ILE A 142 -9.29 16.32 -14.49
N ALA A 143 -8.41 15.33 -14.33
CA ALA A 143 -8.00 14.44 -15.40
C ALA A 143 -9.16 13.60 -15.97
N LYS A 144 -10.17 13.25 -15.14
CA LYS A 144 -11.41 12.61 -15.57
C LYS A 144 -12.28 13.56 -16.40
N GLN A 145 -12.45 14.82 -15.96
CA GLN A 145 -13.21 15.85 -16.68
C GLN A 145 -12.55 16.16 -18.03
N GLU A 146 -11.22 16.20 -18.09
CA GLU A 146 -10.47 16.40 -19.34
C GLU A 146 -10.43 15.15 -20.25
N GLY A 147 -11.08 14.05 -19.89
CA GLY A 147 -11.11 12.81 -20.68
C GLY A 147 -9.76 12.08 -20.80
N LYS A 148 -8.78 12.43 -19.95
CA LYS A 148 -7.44 11.79 -19.94
C LYS A 148 -7.50 10.33 -19.48
N TYR A 149 -8.52 9.96 -18.70
CA TYR A 149 -8.74 8.58 -18.24
C TYR A 149 -9.44 7.73 -19.29
N LYS A 150 -8.67 7.17 -20.20
CA LYS A 150 -9.21 6.30 -21.28
C LYS A 150 -9.42 4.85 -20.86
N GLY A 151 -9.10 4.50 -19.61
CA GLY A 151 -9.17 3.13 -19.11
C GLY A 151 -8.15 2.19 -19.77
N ARG A 152 -8.35 0.88 -19.61
CA ARG A 152 -7.55 -0.13 -20.30
C ARG A 152 -7.89 -0.10 -21.78
N LYS A 153 -6.88 0.03 -22.65
CA LYS A 153 -7.07 -0.06 -24.11
C LYS A 153 -7.81 -1.36 -24.46
N THR A 154 -8.89 -1.25 -25.21
CA THR A 154 -9.62 -2.42 -25.69
C THR A 154 -8.73 -3.19 -26.67
N VAL A 155 -8.53 -4.47 -26.41
CA VAL A 155 -7.82 -5.40 -27.31
C VAL A 155 -8.65 -5.65 -28.57
N ILE A 156 -9.98 -5.40 -28.49
CA ILE A 156 -10.93 -5.60 -29.59
C ILE A 156 -10.88 -4.37 -30.50
N ASN A 157 -10.25 -4.52 -31.65
CA ASN A 157 -10.22 -3.53 -32.71
C ASN A 157 -11.00 -4.08 -33.94
N GLU A 158 -11.28 -3.23 -34.92
CA GLU A 158 -12.03 -3.60 -36.13
C GLU A 158 -11.38 -4.78 -36.89
N LYS A 159 -10.05 -4.82 -36.95
CA LYS A 159 -9.32 -5.92 -37.61
C LYS A 159 -9.60 -7.26 -36.93
N LEU A 160 -9.64 -7.29 -35.61
CA LEU A 160 -9.93 -8.50 -34.84
C LEU A 160 -11.41 -8.89 -34.99
N ILE A 161 -12.32 -7.93 -34.99
CA ILE A 161 -13.76 -8.16 -35.22
C ILE A 161 -13.98 -8.80 -36.59
N ASN A 162 -13.39 -8.23 -37.64
CA ASN A 162 -13.51 -8.74 -38.99
C ASN A 162 -12.89 -10.14 -39.14
N LYS A 163 -11.74 -10.37 -38.49
CA LYS A 163 -11.11 -11.71 -38.47
C LYS A 163 -11.99 -12.75 -37.76
N ILE A 164 -12.61 -12.42 -36.65
CA ILE A 164 -13.54 -13.34 -35.95
C ILE A 164 -14.76 -13.64 -36.82
N LYS A 165 -15.35 -12.63 -37.49
CA LYS A 165 -16.48 -12.82 -38.36
C LYS A 165 -16.11 -13.73 -39.55
N HIS A 166 -15.05 -13.41 -40.28
CA HIS A 166 -14.55 -14.23 -41.40
C HIS A 166 -14.32 -15.71 -40.98
N LEU A 167 -13.68 -15.94 -39.82
CA LEU A 167 -13.44 -17.30 -39.33
C LEU A 167 -14.74 -18.06 -38.99
N LYS A 168 -15.79 -17.32 -38.55
CA LYS A 168 -17.09 -17.93 -38.22
C LYS A 168 -18.00 -18.08 -39.46
N GLU A 169 -18.15 -17.04 -40.28
CA GLU A 169 -19.10 -16.98 -41.38
C GLU A 169 -18.59 -17.74 -42.61
N ASP A 170 -17.32 -17.48 -43.02
CA ASP A 170 -16.77 -18.06 -44.24
C ASP A 170 -16.12 -19.45 -44.01
N LYS A 171 -15.52 -19.68 -42.87
CA LYS A 171 -14.86 -20.95 -42.55
C LYS A 171 -15.62 -21.84 -41.57
N ASN A 172 -16.75 -21.39 -41.07
CA ASN A 172 -17.65 -22.09 -40.13
C ASN A 172 -16.93 -22.75 -38.92
N LEU A 173 -15.84 -22.12 -38.42
CA LEU A 173 -15.05 -22.70 -37.33
C LEU A 173 -15.77 -22.65 -35.98
N PRO A 174 -15.53 -23.66 -35.11
CA PRO A 174 -16.00 -23.62 -33.72
C PRO A 174 -15.40 -22.44 -32.95
N VAL A 175 -16.13 -21.90 -31.97
CA VAL A 175 -15.68 -20.74 -31.15
C VAL A 175 -14.36 -21.03 -30.43
N ILE A 176 -14.13 -22.26 -30.03
CA ILE A 176 -12.88 -22.72 -29.36
C ILE A 176 -11.67 -22.50 -30.29
N ASP A 177 -11.79 -22.86 -31.56
CA ASP A 177 -10.70 -22.73 -32.52
C ASP A 177 -10.50 -21.26 -32.94
N ILE A 178 -11.58 -20.48 -33.06
CA ILE A 178 -11.50 -19.03 -33.24
C ILE A 178 -10.78 -18.36 -32.08
N SER A 179 -11.06 -18.78 -30.85
CA SER A 179 -10.38 -18.29 -29.64
C SER A 179 -8.87 -18.55 -29.68
N LYS A 180 -8.46 -19.78 -30.06
CA LYS A 180 -7.04 -20.13 -30.22
C LYS A 180 -6.35 -19.34 -31.32
N LEU A 181 -6.99 -19.18 -32.50
CA LEU A 181 -6.44 -18.47 -33.66
C LEU A 181 -6.36 -16.95 -33.50
N THR A 182 -7.18 -16.39 -32.62
CA THR A 182 -7.27 -14.93 -32.42
C THR A 182 -6.62 -14.48 -31.13
N GLY A 183 -6.29 -15.40 -30.19
CA GLY A 183 -5.68 -15.11 -28.90
C GLY A 183 -6.63 -14.42 -27.91
N VAL A 184 -7.95 -14.42 -28.16
CA VAL A 184 -8.95 -13.87 -27.23
C VAL A 184 -9.81 -14.95 -26.62
N SER A 185 -10.34 -14.73 -25.41
CA SER A 185 -11.15 -15.74 -24.72
C SER A 185 -12.46 -16.05 -25.44
N CYS A 186 -12.99 -17.27 -25.29
CA CYS A 186 -14.27 -17.68 -25.87
C CYS A 186 -15.43 -16.72 -25.52
N PRO A 187 -15.59 -16.23 -24.28
CA PRO A 187 -16.59 -15.20 -23.97
C PRO A 187 -16.44 -13.93 -24.82
N THR A 188 -15.22 -13.53 -25.15
CA THR A 188 -14.96 -12.38 -26.02
C THR A 188 -15.38 -12.66 -27.46
N VAL A 189 -15.10 -13.87 -27.98
CA VAL A 189 -15.56 -14.31 -29.31
C VAL A 189 -17.10 -14.31 -29.39
N TYR A 190 -17.79 -14.91 -28.39
CA TYR A 190 -19.26 -14.87 -28.31
C TYR A 190 -19.81 -13.45 -28.27
N LYS A 191 -19.15 -12.56 -27.54
CA LYS A 191 -19.55 -11.17 -27.43
C LYS A 191 -19.46 -10.42 -28.74
N VAL A 192 -18.39 -10.65 -29.52
CA VAL A 192 -18.21 -10.09 -30.87
C VAL A 192 -19.26 -10.64 -31.83
N LEU A 193 -19.57 -11.95 -31.78
CA LEU A 193 -20.54 -12.58 -32.64
C LEU A 193 -22.01 -12.20 -32.32
N LYS A 194 -22.36 -12.03 -31.05
CA LYS A 194 -23.71 -11.60 -30.60
C LYS A 194 -23.99 -10.12 -30.86
N GLN A 195 -22.97 -9.29 -30.84
CA GLN A 195 -23.12 -7.86 -31.06
C GLN A 195 -22.81 -7.49 -32.51
N ASN A 196 -23.82 -7.54 -33.33
CA ASN A 196 -23.79 -6.81 -34.59
C ASN A 196 -23.43 -5.34 -34.29
N LEU A 197 -22.15 -4.98 -34.48
CA LEU A 197 -21.63 -3.59 -34.57
C LEU A 197 -21.88 -2.58 -33.43
N GLY A 198 -22.62 -2.92 -32.38
CA GLY A 198 -22.96 -1.97 -31.32
C GLY A 198 -21.98 -1.86 -30.15
N TYR A 199 -20.88 -2.63 -30.12
CA TYR A 199 -20.05 -2.74 -28.90
C TYR A 199 -19.10 -1.56 -28.64
N VAL A 200 -18.87 -0.71 -29.61
CA VAL A 200 -18.02 0.49 -29.47
C VAL A 200 -18.80 1.66 -28.84
N SER A 201 -20.13 1.68 -28.93
CA SER A 201 -20.96 2.83 -28.57
C SER A 201 -21.51 2.81 -27.13
N ASN A 202 -21.64 1.65 -26.47
CA ASN A 202 -22.34 1.58 -25.15
C ASN A 202 -21.46 1.88 -23.92
N ARG A 203 -20.18 2.17 -24.05
CA ARG A 203 -19.35 2.67 -22.95
C ARG A 203 -19.16 4.20 -22.93
N LEU A 204 -19.67 4.87 -23.97
CA LEU A 204 -19.56 6.34 -24.11
C LEU A 204 -20.85 7.09 -23.74
N ILE A 205 -21.95 6.38 -23.46
CA ILE A 205 -23.22 7.02 -23.11
C ILE A 205 -23.64 6.62 -21.71
N LYS A 206 -22.95 7.15 -20.69
CA LYS A 206 -23.57 7.60 -19.44
C LYS A 206 -23.31 9.09 -19.36
N GLN A 207 -24.13 9.86 -20.05
CA GLN A 207 -24.35 11.24 -19.68
C GLN A 207 -25.03 11.26 -18.31
N PRO A 208 -24.64 12.14 -17.40
CA PRO A 208 -25.41 12.35 -16.18
C PRO A 208 -26.77 12.94 -16.58
N GLU A 209 -27.84 12.31 -16.14
CA GLU A 209 -29.15 12.89 -16.17
C GLU A 209 -29.11 14.22 -15.42
N THR A 210 -29.35 15.29 -16.13
CA THR A 210 -29.69 16.60 -15.59
C THR A 210 -31.04 16.46 -14.92
N ASN A 211 -31.04 16.38 -13.60
CA ASN A 211 -32.27 16.61 -12.81
C ASN A 211 -32.56 18.12 -12.81
N ASP A 212 -33.25 18.58 -13.82
CA ASP A 212 -34.13 19.75 -13.69
C ASP A 212 -35.34 19.32 -12.88
N LYS A 213 -35.44 19.77 -11.69
CA LYS A 213 -36.71 19.95 -10.96
C LYS A 213 -36.71 21.32 -10.32
N GLU A 214 -37.64 22.05 -10.82
CA GLU A 214 -38.36 23.20 -10.33
C GLU A 214 -38.21 23.53 -8.83
#